data_da9a1d529eb8d903bbbb473b31ef4d0a
#
_entry.id   da9a1d529eb8d903bbbb473b31ef4d0a
#
_cell.length_a   1.000
_cell.length_b   1.000
_cell.length_c   1.000
_cell.angle_alpha   90.00
_cell.angle_beta   90.00
_cell.angle_gamma   90.00
#
_symmetry.space_group_name_H-M   'P 1'
#
loop_
_entity.id
_entity.type
_entity.pdbx_description
1 polymer ?
#
loop_
_entity_poly.entity_id
_entity_poly.type
_entity_poly.pdbx_seq_one_letter_code
_entity_poly.pdbx_strand_id
1 'polypeptide(L)'
;MWETVAQAVINGLLIGGIYALVSIGVTLIFGVVKIVNFAQGEFVMIGMYISFFLANQFGIDPLLSLFVSMPVLFLVGVLVQHFLIRRVLGPNDMPQIFLTFALSLLLLNLALMLFSANYRTVHTSYSDEALHLAGLYIPVAKLIAFVVAMALSAALWVFLHTTDLGKAMRAASQNRDVAMLMGINPNRVFCVALGIALALAGAAGSLLMPFYSAYPFVGQVFVLMAFVAVVLGTLGNVMGALIASLMMGVAESLGIQYVGADSGLIVVFAMLLLTLAFKPTGLGGGRAR
;
A
#
# COMPACT_ATOMS: atom_id res chain seq x y z
N MET A 1 -28.63 16.29 1.92
CA MET A 1 -27.71 16.30 0.77
C MET A 1 -26.28 16.70 1.14
N TRP A 2 -26.07 17.84 1.85
CA TRP A 2 -24.73 18.24 2.30
C TRP A 2 -24.09 17.20 3.26
N GLU A 3 -24.82 16.72 4.25
CA GLU A 3 -24.35 15.71 5.20
C GLU A 3 -23.94 14.41 4.51
N THR A 4 -24.70 13.99 3.51
CA THR A 4 -24.40 12.76 2.74
C THR A 4 -23.10 12.89 1.92
N VAL A 5 -22.88 14.05 1.30
CA VAL A 5 -21.61 14.34 0.57
C VAL A 5 -20.44 14.40 1.55
N ALA A 6 -20.59 15.13 2.65
CA ALA A 6 -19.55 15.25 3.67
C ALA A 6 -19.19 13.87 4.28
N GLN A 7 -20.19 13.04 4.54
CA GLN A 7 -20.01 11.67 5.03
C GLN A 7 -19.22 10.81 4.03
N ALA A 8 -19.57 10.88 2.74
CA ALA A 8 -18.86 10.14 1.69
C ALA A 8 -17.41 10.61 1.55
N VAL A 9 -17.17 11.93 1.59
CA VAL A 9 -15.80 12.48 1.54
C VAL A 9 -14.97 12.02 2.74
N ILE A 10 -15.51 12.07 3.96
CA ILE A 10 -14.81 11.60 5.16
C ILE A 10 -14.49 10.11 5.05
N ASN A 11 -15.48 9.27 4.74
CA ASN A 11 -15.26 7.83 4.58
C ASN A 11 -14.22 7.53 3.51
N GLY A 12 -14.25 8.25 2.40
CA GLY A 12 -13.30 8.14 1.32
C GLY A 12 -11.88 8.56 1.72
N LEU A 13 -11.73 9.65 2.48
CA LEU A 13 -10.42 10.05 3.00
C LEU A 13 -9.85 9.01 3.97
N LEU A 14 -10.68 8.45 4.85
CA LEU A 14 -10.26 7.46 5.83
C LEU A 14 -9.72 6.18 5.16
N ILE A 15 -10.41 5.64 4.15
CA ILE A 15 -9.92 4.46 3.41
C ILE A 15 -8.76 4.84 2.49
N GLY A 16 -8.78 6.03 1.91
CA GLY A 16 -7.70 6.57 1.07
C GLY A 16 -6.35 6.63 1.78
N GLY A 17 -6.32 6.81 3.10
CA GLY A 17 -5.10 6.72 3.91
C GLY A 17 -4.47 5.32 3.89
N ILE A 18 -5.28 4.26 3.90
CA ILE A 18 -4.77 2.88 3.76
C ILE A 18 -4.26 2.63 2.34
N TYR A 19 -5.01 3.07 1.33
CA TYR A 19 -4.54 3.00 -0.06
C TYR A 19 -3.22 3.75 -0.24
N ALA A 20 -3.05 4.90 0.41
CA ALA A 20 -1.80 5.64 0.39
C ALA A 20 -0.62 4.83 0.94
N LEU A 21 -0.82 4.14 2.07
CA LEU A 21 0.25 3.34 2.69
C LEU A 21 0.72 2.20 1.77
N VAL A 22 -0.22 1.48 1.14
CA VAL A 22 0.10 0.42 0.19
C VAL A 22 0.74 0.98 -1.08
N SER A 23 0.18 2.06 -1.64
CA SER A 23 0.65 2.70 -2.87
C SER A 23 2.04 3.31 -2.72
N ILE A 24 2.34 3.91 -1.57
CA ILE A 24 3.67 4.44 -1.25
C ILE A 24 4.71 3.32 -1.24
N GLY A 25 4.35 2.12 -0.71
CA GLY A 25 5.20 0.94 -0.78
C GLY A 25 5.52 0.54 -2.23
N VAL A 26 4.50 0.43 -3.09
CA VAL A 26 4.68 0.14 -4.53
C VAL A 26 5.51 1.23 -5.20
N THR A 27 5.22 2.50 -4.91
CA THR A 27 5.95 3.65 -5.47
C THR A 27 7.42 3.64 -5.08
N LEU A 28 7.74 3.27 -3.84
CA LEU A 28 9.11 3.18 -3.36
C LEU A 28 9.89 2.09 -4.12
N ILE A 29 9.29 0.91 -4.30
CA ILE A 29 9.91 -0.19 -5.06
C ILE A 29 10.15 0.24 -6.50
N PHE A 30 9.13 0.78 -7.17
CA PHE A 30 9.26 1.22 -8.56
C PHE A 30 10.27 2.36 -8.70
N GLY A 31 10.26 3.33 -7.79
CA GLY A 31 11.18 4.47 -7.80
C GLY A 31 12.64 4.05 -7.63
N VAL A 32 12.93 3.11 -6.70
CA VAL A 32 14.31 2.76 -6.33
C VAL A 32 14.84 1.56 -7.13
N VAL A 33 14.04 0.50 -7.26
CA VAL A 33 14.46 -0.77 -7.89
C VAL A 33 14.04 -0.85 -9.35
N LYS A 34 13.06 -0.03 -9.75
CA LYS A 34 12.42 0.02 -11.08
C LYS A 34 11.72 -1.28 -11.46
N ILE A 35 11.12 -1.96 -10.50
CA ILE A 35 10.32 -3.16 -10.73
C ILE A 35 8.85 -2.92 -10.35
N VAL A 36 7.96 -3.65 -11.02
CA VAL A 36 6.55 -3.73 -10.68
C VAL A 36 6.34 -4.94 -9.78
N ASN A 37 5.96 -4.72 -8.52
CA ASN A 37 5.72 -5.80 -7.57
C ASN A 37 4.23 -6.16 -7.50
N PHE A 38 3.82 -7.18 -8.26
CA PHE A 38 2.45 -7.68 -8.23
C PHE A 38 2.08 -8.39 -6.92
N ALA A 39 3.07 -8.87 -6.16
CA ALA A 39 2.83 -9.53 -4.87
C ALA A 39 2.58 -8.54 -3.71
N GLN A 40 2.57 -7.22 -3.95
CA GLN A 40 2.41 -6.22 -2.88
C GLN A 40 1.13 -6.42 -2.06
N GLY A 41 0.01 -6.74 -2.72
CA GLY A 41 -1.26 -6.99 -2.06
C GLY A 41 -1.24 -8.25 -1.19
N GLU A 42 -0.54 -9.29 -1.62
CA GLU A 42 -0.41 -10.53 -0.85
C GLU A 42 0.36 -10.30 0.46
N PHE A 43 1.28 -9.34 0.48
CA PHE A 43 1.94 -8.94 1.72
C PHE A 43 1.01 -8.13 2.63
N VAL A 44 0.04 -7.38 2.10
CA VAL A 44 -1.04 -6.80 2.92
C VAL A 44 -1.87 -7.92 3.54
N MET A 45 -2.28 -8.91 2.76
CA MET A 45 -2.98 -10.11 3.24
C MET A 45 -2.20 -10.82 4.36
N ILE A 46 -0.89 -11.04 4.19
CA ILE A 46 -0.05 -11.66 5.23
C ILE A 46 -0.03 -10.79 6.49
N GLY A 47 0.05 -9.47 6.36
CA GLY A 47 -0.05 -8.53 7.48
C GLY A 47 -1.37 -8.68 8.24
N MET A 48 -2.50 -8.83 7.53
CA MET A 48 -3.80 -9.10 8.13
C MET A 48 -3.81 -10.43 8.88
N TYR A 49 -3.27 -11.51 8.30
CA TYR A 49 -3.18 -12.80 8.97
C TYR A 49 -2.29 -12.77 10.21
N ILE A 50 -1.13 -12.09 10.15
CA ILE A 50 -0.27 -11.90 11.35
C ILE A 50 -1.08 -11.21 12.46
N SER A 51 -1.78 -10.13 12.12
CA SER A 51 -2.60 -9.40 13.08
C SER A 51 -3.74 -10.26 13.64
N PHE A 52 -4.42 -11.04 12.78
CA PHE A 52 -5.46 -11.97 13.21
C PHE A 52 -4.93 -13.01 14.21
N PHE A 53 -3.79 -13.65 13.91
CA PHE A 53 -3.23 -14.66 14.80
C PHE A 53 -2.77 -14.07 16.13
N LEU A 54 -2.15 -12.90 16.12
CA LEU A 54 -1.74 -12.22 17.34
C LEU A 54 -2.94 -11.84 18.21
N ALA A 55 -4.03 -11.39 17.59
CA ALA A 55 -5.25 -11.06 18.31
C ALA A 55 -5.93 -12.32 18.87
N ASN A 56 -6.06 -13.39 18.08
CA ASN A 56 -6.81 -14.57 18.46
C ASN A 56 -6.05 -15.47 19.45
N GLN A 57 -4.72 -15.59 19.34
CA GLN A 57 -3.92 -16.48 20.19
C GLN A 57 -3.35 -15.79 21.44
N PHE A 58 -2.97 -14.53 21.31
CA PHE A 58 -2.30 -13.78 22.36
C PHE A 58 -3.12 -12.62 22.93
N GLY A 59 -4.31 -12.35 22.36
CA GLY A 59 -5.14 -11.21 22.78
C GLY A 59 -4.52 -9.85 22.47
N ILE A 60 -3.55 -9.79 21.55
CA ILE A 60 -2.86 -8.55 21.18
C ILE A 60 -3.75 -7.75 20.25
N ASP A 61 -3.99 -6.48 20.59
CA ASP A 61 -4.77 -5.58 19.74
C ASP A 61 -4.16 -5.46 18.33
N PRO A 62 -4.99 -5.44 17.26
CA PRO A 62 -4.54 -5.27 15.88
C PRO A 62 -3.64 -4.05 15.66
N LEU A 63 -3.86 -2.95 16.38
CA LEU A 63 -2.97 -1.77 16.30
C LEU A 63 -1.58 -2.05 16.88
N LEU A 64 -1.50 -2.84 17.94
CA LEU A 64 -0.21 -3.25 18.52
C LEU A 64 0.49 -4.31 17.65
N SER A 65 -0.28 -5.12 16.93
CA SER A 65 0.27 -6.12 16.01
C SER A 65 1.11 -5.50 14.88
N LEU A 66 0.90 -4.22 14.59
CA LEU A 66 1.71 -3.44 13.64
C LEU A 66 3.21 -3.49 13.98
N PHE A 67 3.57 -3.45 15.27
CA PHE A 67 4.96 -3.54 15.72
C PHE A 67 5.58 -4.92 15.49
N VAL A 68 4.78 -5.94 15.22
CA VAL A 68 5.25 -7.29 14.85
C VAL A 68 5.20 -7.48 13.34
N SER A 69 4.09 -7.11 12.70
CA SER A 69 3.90 -7.29 11.25
C SER A 69 4.90 -6.49 10.42
N MET A 70 5.23 -5.26 10.82
CA MET A 70 6.21 -4.44 10.11
C MET A 70 7.62 -5.06 10.10
N PRO A 71 8.26 -5.42 11.24
CA PRO A 71 9.57 -6.06 11.24
C PRO A 71 9.59 -7.41 10.54
N VAL A 72 8.54 -8.22 10.71
CA VAL A 72 8.45 -9.53 10.04
C VAL A 72 8.43 -9.34 8.53
N LEU A 73 7.56 -8.48 8.02
CA LEU A 73 7.48 -8.25 6.58
C LEU A 73 8.66 -7.45 6.03
N PHE A 74 9.32 -6.61 6.84
CA PHE A 74 10.59 -6.02 6.48
C PHE A 74 11.65 -7.10 6.20
N LEU A 75 11.80 -8.07 7.10
CA LEU A 75 12.74 -9.18 6.92
C LEU A 75 12.39 -10.04 5.71
N VAL A 76 11.10 -10.35 5.53
CA VAL A 76 10.62 -11.06 4.33
C VAL A 76 10.99 -10.28 3.07
N GLY A 77 10.81 -8.97 3.05
CA GLY A 77 11.19 -8.11 1.93
C GLY A 77 12.68 -8.17 1.61
N VAL A 78 13.52 -8.10 2.64
CA VAL A 78 14.99 -8.25 2.48
C VAL A 78 15.34 -9.62 1.90
N LEU A 79 14.70 -10.69 2.38
CA LEU A 79 14.93 -12.06 1.89
C LEU A 79 14.46 -12.22 0.44
N VAL A 80 13.25 -11.74 0.11
CA VAL A 80 12.70 -11.78 -1.26
C VAL A 80 13.61 -11.02 -2.21
N GLN A 81 14.09 -9.84 -1.84
CA GLN A 81 15.03 -9.07 -2.66
C GLN A 81 16.35 -9.82 -2.86
N HIS A 82 16.91 -10.36 -1.77
CA HIS A 82 18.22 -10.99 -1.80
C HIS A 82 18.23 -12.31 -2.60
N PHE A 83 17.23 -13.16 -2.38
CA PHE A 83 17.22 -14.53 -2.95
C PHE A 83 16.48 -14.62 -4.28
N LEU A 84 15.42 -13.83 -4.50
CA LEU A 84 14.58 -13.94 -5.68
C LEU A 84 14.84 -12.79 -6.66
N ILE A 85 14.52 -11.55 -6.28
CA ILE A 85 14.49 -10.41 -7.20
C ILE A 85 15.87 -10.10 -7.76
N ARG A 86 16.91 -10.13 -6.91
CA ARG A 86 18.29 -9.85 -7.34
C ARG A 86 18.73 -10.72 -8.53
N ARG A 87 18.21 -11.95 -8.65
CA ARG A 87 18.60 -12.90 -9.71
C ARG A 87 17.99 -12.58 -11.07
N VAL A 88 16.88 -11.84 -11.07
CA VAL A 88 16.16 -11.47 -12.30
C VAL A 88 16.31 -10.00 -12.67
N LEU A 89 17.08 -9.23 -11.88
CA LEU A 89 17.40 -7.85 -12.21
C LEU A 89 18.33 -7.82 -13.42
N GLY A 90 17.82 -7.35 -14.55
CA GLY A 90 18.53 -7.26 -15.82
C GLY A 90 17.97 -6.14 -16.69
N PRO A 91 18.45 -5.99 -17.93
CA PRO A 91 17.98 -4.97 -18.86
C PRO A 91 16.54 -5.19 -19.34
N ASN A 92 16.00 -6.41 -19.20
CA ASN A 92 14.62 -6.74 -19.55
C ASN A 92 13.73 -6.79 -18.31
N ASP A 93 12.60 -6.10 -18.35
CA ASP A 93 11.65 -6.04 -17.25
C ASP A 93 10.75 -7.29 -17.14
N MET A 94 10.60 -8.05 -18.23
CA MET A 94 9.71 -9.21 -18.31
C MET A 94 9.97 -10.28 -17.24
N PRO A 95 11.22 -10.77 -17.00
CA PRO A 95 11.48 -11.75 -15.95
C PRO A 95 11.09 -11.29 -14.55
N GLN A 96 11.19 -10.00 -14.28
CA GLN A 96 10.82 -9.39 -12.98
C GLN A 96 9.30 -9.41 -12.79
N ILE A 97 8.54 -9.07 -13.83
CA ILE A 97 7.08 -9.09 -13.84
C ILE A 97 6.58 -10.53 -13.59
N PHE A 98 7.10 -11.49 -14.36
CA PHE A 98 6.72 -12.91 -14.19
C PHE A 98 7.07 -13.45 -12.81
N LEU A 99 8.24 -13.08 -12.25
CA LEU A 99 8.64 -13.51 -10.92
C LEU A 99 7.69 -12.99 -9.84
N THR A 100 7.37 -11.68 -9.87
CA THR A 100 6.49 -11.07 -8.85
C THR A 100 5.05 -11.56 -8.98
N PHE A 101 4.58 -11.82 -10.20
CA PHE A 101 3.28 -12.43 -10.45
C PHE A 101 3.23 -13.89 -9.98
N ALA A 102 4.26 -14.70 -10.28
CA ALA A 102 4.37 -16.06 -9.77
C ALA A 102 4.44 -16.08 -8.23
N LEU A 103 5.14 -15.13 -7.62
CA LEU A 103 5.19 -14.99 -6.16
C LEU A 103 3.81 -14.65 -5.58
N SER A 104 3.03 -13.77 -6.24
CA SER A 104 1.66 -13.47 -5.85
C SER A 104 0.80 -14.73 -5.86
N LEU A 105 0.80 -15.48 -6.97
CA LEU A 105 0.05 -16.75 -7.08
C LEU A 105 0.48 -17.77 -6.02
N LEU A 106 1.77 -17.89 -5.76
CA LEU A 106 2.30 -18.79 -4.74
C LEU A 106 1.79 -18.41 -3.35
N LEU A 107 1.88 -17.14 -2.97
CA LEU A 107 1.42 -16.66 -1.66
C LEU A 107 -0.09 -16.81 -1.51
N LEU A 108 -0.87 -16.51 -2.54
CA LEU A 108 -2.32 -16.71 -2.57
C LEU A 108 -2.69 -18.16 -2.32
N ASN A 109 -2.08 -19.10 -3.08
CA ASN A 109 -2.38 -20.52 -2.93
C ASN A 109 -1.89 -21.09 -1.59
N LEU A 110 -0.75 -20.62 -1.08
CA LEU A 110 -0.30 -20.96 0.27
C LEU A 110 -1.31 -20.48 1.32
N ALA A 111 -1.84 -19.27 1.18
CA ALA A 111 -2.87 -18.77 2.09
C ALA A 111 -4.16 -19.62 2.02
N LEU A 112 -4.59 -20.03 0.82
CA LEU A 112 -5.73 -20.93 0.65
C LEU A 112 -5.51 -22.30 1.31
N MET A 113 -4.31 -22.86 1.19
CA MET A 113 -3.97 -24.15 1.81
C MET A 113 -3.91 -24.06 3.35
N LEU A 114 -3.32 -22.98 3.87
CA LEU A 114 -3.10 -22.84 5.32
C LEU A 114 -4.34 -22.32 6.07
N PHE A 115 -5.09 -21.42 5.45
CA PHE A 115 -6.16 -20.67 6.14
C PHE A 115 -7.55 -20.92 5.58
N SER A 116 -7.68 -21.68 4.49
CA SER A 116 -8.93 -21.86 3.73
C SER A 116 -9.49 -20.54 3.18
N ALA A 117 -10.60 -20.60 2.42
CA ALA A 117 -11.24 -19.41 1.83
C ALA A 117 -12.14 -18.63 2.84
N ASN A 118 -12.12 -19.00 4.11
CA ASN A 118 -13.02 -18.42 5.12
C ASN A 118 -12.61 -16.99 5.47
N TYR A 119 -13.62 -16.14 5.66
CA TYR A 119 -13.44 -14.80 6.19
C TYR A 119 -13.08 -14.85 7.67
N ARG A 120 -12.07 -14.10 8.06
CA ARG A 120 -11.59 -14.00 9.44
C ARG A 120 -11.67 -12.54 9.88
N THR A 121 -12.35 -12.29 11.01
CA THR A 121 -12.54 -10.97 11.59
C THR A 121 -11.99 -10.92 12.99
N VAL A 122 -11.58 -9.75 13.43
CA VAL A 122 -11.23 -9.47 14.83
C VAL A 122 -12.12 -8.36 15.30
N HIS A 123 -12.90 -8.64 16.35
CA HIS A 123 -13.69 -7.62 17.02
C HIS A 123 -12.85 -6.97 18.12
N THR A 124 -12.71 -5.67 18.05
CA THR A 124 -12.04 -4.87 19.08
C THR A 124 -13.08 -3.95 19.72
N SER A 125 -12.82 -3.46 20.93
CA SER A 125 -13.75 -2.57 21.64
C SER A 125 -14.09 -1.29 20.88
N TYR A 126 -13.16 -0.83 20.02
CA TYR A 126 -13.34 0.39 19.20
C TYR A 126 -13.82 0.12 17.77
N SER A 127 -14.02 -1.16 17.37
CA SER A 127 -14.49 -1.50 16.01
C SER A 127 -15.90 -0.97 15.73
N ASP A 128 -16.77 -1.01 16.75
CA ASP A 128 -18.16 -0.60 16.64
C ASP A 128 -18.40 0.83 17.17
N GLU A 129 -17.36 1.46 17.71
CA GLU A 129 -17.45 2.84 18.18
C GLU A 129 -17.36 3.84 17.02
N ALA A 130 -18.15 4.91 17.13
CA ALA A 130 -18.09 6.03 16.21
C ALA A 130 -18.24 7.36 16.91
N LEU A 131 -17.50 8.33 16.41
CA LEU A 131 -17.62 9.71 16.82
C LEU A 131 -18.75 10.38 16.05
N HIS A 132 -19.72 10.95 16.78
CA HIS A 132 -20.80 11.75 16.21
C HIS A 132 -20.41 13.24 16.30
N LEU A 133 -20.00 13.83 15.18
CA LEU A 133 -19.65 15.23 15.08
C LEU A 133 -20.55 15.93 14.06
N ALA A 134 -21.31 16.91 14.48
CA ALA A 134 -22.15 17.73 13.60
C ALA A 134 -23.05 16.93 12.65
N GLY A 135 -23.64 15.80 13.11
CA GLY A 135 -24.46 14.92 12.29
C GLY A 135 -23.71 13.93 11.41
N LEU A 136 -22.36 13.92 11.50
CA LEU A 136 -21.51 12.99 10.75
C LEU A 136 -21.09 11.82 11.64
N TYR A 137 -21.02 10.63 11.04
CA TYR A 137 -20.64 9.38 11.67
C TYR A 137 -19.21 8.99 11.25
N ILE A 138 -18.25 9.08 12.18
CA ILE A 138 -16.83 8.78 11.93
C ILE A 138 -16.45 7.51 12.70
N PRO A 139 -16.26 6.34 12.02
CA PRO A 139 -15.82 5.11 12.68
C PRO A 139 -14.43 5.29 13.30
N VAL A 140 -14.31 5.03 14.61
CA VAL A 140 -13.07 5.24 15.37
C VAL A 140 -11.94 4.38 14.81
N ALA A 141 -12.22 3.12 14.48
CA ALA A 141 -11.22 2.21 13.91
C ALA A 141 -10.60 2.76 12.61
N LYS A 142 -11.43 3.29 11.69
CA LYS A 142 -10.94 3.89 10.43
C LYS A 142 -10.17 5.18 10.67
N LEU A 143 -10.59 5.99 11.64
CA LEU A 143 -9.90 7.24 11.99
C LEU A 143 -8.50 6.95 12.54
N ILE A 144 -8.36 6.00 13.46
CA ILE A 144 -7.06 5.58 13.99
C ILE A 144 -6.18 5.05 12.87
N ALA A 145 -6.72 4.17 12.02
CA ALA A 145 -5.99 3.61 10.88
C ALA A 145 -5.49 4.72 9.93
N PHE A 146 -6.32 5.72 9.64
CA PHE A 146 -5.94 6.88 8.82
C PHE A 146 -4.81 7.69 9.44
N VAL A 147 -4.93 8.04 10.73
CA VAL A 147 -3.90 8.83 11.44
C VAL A 147 -2.57 8.09 11.45
N VAL A 148 -2.57 6.79 11.77
CA VAL A 148 -1.36 5.97 11.77
C VAL A 148 -0.78 5.83 10.36
N ALA A 149 -1.62 5.61 9.34
CA ALA A 149 -1.18 5.53 7.95
C ALA A 149 -0.53 6.84 7.48
N MET A 150 -1.11 7.97 7.82
CA MET A 150 -0.53 9.29 7.51
C MET A 150 0.77 9.54 8.26
N ALA A 151 0.86 9.15 9.54
CA ALA A 151 2.08 9.26 10.33
C ALA A 151 3.22 8.39 9.74
N LEU A 152 2.94 7.14 9.34
CA LEU A 152 3.91 6.26 8.68
C LEU A 152 4.34 6.81 7.32
N SER A 153 3.40 7.35 6.54
CA SER A 153 3.70 7.99 5.26
C SER A 153 4.60 9.21 5.42
N ALA A 154 4.32 10.05 6.41
CA ALA A 154 5.16 11.20 6.77
C ALA A 154 6.54 10.75 7.28
N ALA A 155 6.60 9.72 8.13
CA ALA A 155 7.85 9.16 8.62
C ALA A 155 8.73 8.64 7.47
N LEU A 156 8.13 7.94 6.49
CA LEU A 156 8.86 7.51 5.30
C LEU A 156 9.36 8.70 4.47
N TRP A 157 8.53 9.72 4.29
CA TRP A 157 8.94 10.92 3.55
C TRP A 157 10.12 11.61 4.22
N VAL A 158 10.09 11.77 5.55
CA VAL A 158 11.20 12.32 6.34
C VAL A 158 12.42 11.41 6.20
N PHE A 159 12.28 10.10 6.36
CA PHE A 159 13.35 9.12 6.20
C PHE A 159 14.06 9.27 4.85
N LEU A 160 13.30 9.33 3.76
CA LEU A 160 13.85 9.47 2.41
C LEU A 160 14.62 10.78 2.21
N HIS A 161 14.25 11.88 2.90
CA HIS A 161 14.85 13.18 2.70
C HIS A 161 16.01 13.48 3.64
N THR A 162 15.99 12.97 4.87
CA THR A 162 16.95 13.33 5.92
C THR A 162 18.06 12.31 6.09
N THR A 163 17.77 10.98 5.93
CA THR A 163 18.74 9.94 6.21
C THR A 163 19.69 9.67 5.05
N ASP A 164 20.89 9.17 5.33
CA ASP A 164 21.87 8.83 4.30
C ASP A 164 21.42 7.64 3.44
N LEU A 165 20.69 6.67 4.04
CA LEU A 165 20.07 5.58 3.28
C LEU A 165 18.98 6.12 2.33
N GLY A 166 18.16 7.05 2.77
CA GLY A 166 17.16 7.71 1.91
C GLY A 166 17.80 8.50 0.78
N LYS A 167 18.89 9.23 1.04
CA LYS A 167 19.67 9.90 -0.01
C LYS A 167 20.27 8.90 -0.98
N ALA A 168 20.82 7.79 -0.49
CA ALA A 168 21.37 6.70 -1.31
C ALA A 168 20.27 6.05 -2.20
N MET A 169 19.06 5.85 -1.67
CA MET A 169 17.90 5.36 -2.45
C MET A 169 17.57 6.32 -3.60
N ARG A 170 17.49 7.62 -3.33
CA ARG A 170 17.20 8.63 -4.36
C ARG A 170 18.32 8.74 -5.40
N ALA A 171 19.58 8.65 -4.98
CA ALA A 171 20.71 8.62 -5.91
C ALA A 171 20.68 7.38 -6.83
N ALA A 172 20.44 6.18 -6.24
CA ALA A 172 20.33 4.94 -6.99
C ALA A 172 19.12 4.93 -7.95
N SER A 173 18.04 5.62 -7.61
CA SER A 173 16.85 5.75 -8.47
C SER A 173 17.09 6.61 -9.70
N GLN A 174 17.94 7.63 -9.60
CA GLN A 174 18.28 8.51 -10.71
C GLN A 174 19.26 7.83 -11.68
N ASN A 175 20.36 7.31 -11.18
CA ASN A 175 21.34 6.59 -11.99
C ASN A 175 22.09 5.58 -11.13
N ARG A 176 21.84 4.29 -11.39
CA ARG A 176 22.44 3.17 -10.65
C ARG A 176 23.97 3.14 -10.82
N ASP A 177 24.45 3.36 -12.04
CA ASP A 177 25.89 3.23 -12.36
C ASP A 177 26.69 4.37 -11.74
N VAL A 178 26.18 5.60 -11.82
CA VAL A 178 26.80 6.76 -11.17
C VAL A 178 26.78 6.59 -9.64
N ALA A 179 25.68 6.08 -9.06
CA ALA A 179 25.62 5.82 -7.62
C ALA A 179 26.68 4.79 -7.17
N MET A 180 26.94 3.75 -7.97
CA MET A 180 28.03 2.79 -7.69
C MET A 180 29.41 3.45 -7.71
N LEU A 181 29.67 4.35 -8.65
CA LEU A 181 30.93 5.09 -8.71
C LEU A 181 31.13 5.98 -7.46
N MET A 182 30.05 6.44 -6.85
CA MET A 182 30.07 7.21 -5.59
C MET A 182 30.15 6.32 -4.34
N GLY A 183 30.38 5.00 -4.48
CA GLY A 183 30.52 4.05 -3.38
C GLY A 183 29.19 3.53 -2.80
N ILE A 184 28.04 3.86 -3.39
CA ILE A 184 26.74 3.33 -2.95
C ILE A 184 26.62 1.88 -3.45
N ASN A 185 26.27 0.95 -2.55
CA ASN A 185 25.98 -0.43 -2.90
C ASN A 185 24.49 -0.60 -3.25
N PRO A 186 24.11 -0.75 -4.55
CA PRO A 186 22.70 -0.82 -4.95
C PRO A 186 21.99 -2.01 -4.35
N ASN A 187 22.65 -3.16 -4.17
CA ASN A 187 22.03 -4.35 -3.62
C ASN A 187 21.55 -4.12 -2.18
N ARG A 188 22.32 -3.42 -1.35
CA ARG A 188 21.91 -3.05 0.01
C ARG A 188 20.72 -2.09 -0.02
N VAL A 189 20.81 -1.08 -0.88
CA VAL A 189 19.74 -0.09 -1.06
C VAL A 189 18.42 -0.76 -1.49
N PHE A 190 18.49 -1.67 -2.45
CA PHE A 190 17.32 -2.40 -2.94
C PHE A 190 16.71 -3.33 -1.90
N CYS A 191 17.55 -4.03 -1.09
CA CYS A 191 17.07 -4.85 0.02
C CYS A 191 16.30 -4.02 1.06
N VAL A 192 16.84 -2.85 1.44
CA VAL A 192 16.16 -1.98 2.40
C VAL A 192 14.89 -1.36 1.80
N ALA A 193 14.92 -0.96 0.52
CA ALA A 193 13.76 -0.39 -0.15
C ALA A 193 12.58 -1.39 -0.20
N LEU A 194 12.84 -2.63 -0.62
CA LEU A 194 11.80 -3.67 -0.62
C LEU A 194 11.37 -4.03 0.81
N GLY A 195 12.32 -4.11 1.76
CA GLY A 195 12.01 -4.33 3.17
C GLY A 195 11.04 -3.28 3.71
N ILE A 196 11.30 -1.99 3.50
CA ILE A 196 10.42 -0.90 3.92
C ILE A 196 9.06 -0.99 3.22
N ALA A 197 9.03 -1.25 1.92
CA ALA A 197 7.79 -1.34 1.17
C ALA A 197 6.89 -2.48 1.67
N LEU A 198 7.47 -3.65 1.99
CA LEU A 198 6.70 -4.76 2.57
C LEU A 198 6.34 -4.52 4.04
N ALA A 199 7.16 -3.80 4.80
CA ALA A 199 6.79 -3.36 6.15
C ALA A 199 5.56 -2.46 6.13
N LEU A 200 5.46 -1.52 5.17
CA LEU A 200 4.28 -0.68 4.99
C LEU A 200 3.05 -1.50 4.58
N ALA A 201 3.23 -2.55 3.76
CA ALA A 201 2.16 -3.48 3.43
C ALA A 201 1.66 -4.23 4.68
N GLY A 202 2.59 -4.66 5.55
CA GLY A 202 2.26 -5.27 6.83
C GLY A 202 1.51 -4.34 7.77
N ALA A 203 1.95 -3.09 7.84
CA ALA A 203 1.25 -2.06 8.60
C ALA A 203 -0.18 -1.84 8.08
N ALA A 204 -0.34 -1.72 6.76
CA ALA A 204 -1.67 -1.58 6.15
C ALA A 204 -2.57 -2.76 6.49
N GLY A 205 -2.04 -4.00 6.43
CA GLY A 205 -2.78 -5.20 6.82
C GLY A 205 -3.24 -5.19 8.27
N SER A 206 -2.35 -4.82 9.20
CA SER A 206 -2.71 -4.71 10.63
C SER A 206 -3.75 -3.63 10.89
N LEU A 207 -3.63 -2.48 10.22
CA LEU A 207 -4.59 -1.36 10.34
C LEU A 207 -5.96 -1.66 9.74
N LEU A 208 -6.04 -2.56 8.75
CA LEU A 208 -7.30 -3.00 8.13
C LEU A 208 -8.10 -3.93 9.04
N MET A 209 -7.43 -4.75 9.86
CA MET A 209 -8.04 -5.86 10.59
C MET A 209 -9.24 -5.49 11.48
N PRO A 210 -9.30 -4.32 12.14
CA PRO A 210 -10.43 -3.94 12.98
C PRO A 210 -11.75 -3.67 12.24
N PHE A 211 -11.72 -3.43 10.92
CA PHE A 211 -12.91 -3.07 10.12
C PHE A 211 -12.99 -3.77 8.76
N TYR A 212 -12.02 -4.64 8.46
CA TYR A 212 -11.99 -5.40 7.21
C TYR A 212 -11.65 -6.87 7.49
N SER A 213 -12.31 -7.79 6.81
CA SER A 213 -12.09 -9.23 7.00
C SER A 213 -10.84 -9.69 6.26
N ALA A 214 -10.02 -10.51 6.91
CA ALA A 214 -8.93 -11.21 6.22
C ALA A 214 -9.46 -12.45 5.50
N TYR A 215 -9.13 -12.57 4.22
CA TYR A 215 -9.38 -13.75 3.38
C TYR A 215 -8.32 -13.80 2.28
N PRO A 216 -8.05 -14.97 1.65
CA PRO A 216 -6.89 -15.12 0.75
C PRO A 216 -6.89 -14.17 -0.44
N PHE A 217 -8.04 -13.79 -1.00
CA PHE A 217 -8.12 -12.92 -2.17
C PHE A 217 -8.11 -11.42 -1.85
N VAL A 218 -8.04 -11.04 -0.57
CA VAL A 218 -8.08 -9.61 -0.15
C VAL A 218 -6.94 -8.81 -0.77
N GLY A 219 -5.76 -9.43 -0.94
CA GLY A 219 -4.59 -8.79 -1.52
C GLY A 219 -4.81 -8.26 -2.93
N GLN A 220 -5.62 -8.96 -3.74
CA GLN A 220 -5.90 -8.55 -5.12
C GLN A 220 -6.61 -7.20 -5.21
N VAL A 221 -7.53 -6.90 -4.29
CA VAL A 221 -8.22 -5.61 -4.24
C VAL A 221 -7.22 -4.49 -3.95
N PHE A 222 -6.39 -4.68 -2.92
CA PHE A 222 -5.43 -3.65 -2.49
C PHE A 222 -4.29 -3.42 -3.48
N VAL A 223 -3.82 -4.47 -4.18
CA VAL A 223 -2.78 -4.29 -5.21
C VAL A 223 -3.32 -3.53 -6.41
N LEU A 224 -4.55 -3.81 -6.85
CA LEU A 224 -5.18 -3.07 -7.95
C LEU A 224 -5.32 -1.59 -7.59
N MET A 225 -5.86 -1.28 -6.41
CA MET A 225 -6.00 0.10 -5.93
C MET A 225 -4.65 0.81 -5.81
N ALA A 226 -3.64 0.10 -5.31
CA ALA A 226 -2.29 0.65 -5.21
C ALA A 226 -1.69 0.99 -6.58
N PHE A 227 -1.85 0.12 -7.58
CA PHE A 227 -1.38 0.42 -8.94
C PHE A 227 -2.09 1.60 -9.56
N VAL A 228 -3.42 1.68 -9.43
CA VAL A 228 -4.19 2.83 -9.91
C VAL A 228 -3.65 4.12 -9.27
N ALA A 229 -3.49 4.14 -7.95
CA ALA A 229 -2.98 5.31 -7.23
C ALA A 229 -1.55 5.70 -7.66
N VAL A 230 -0.68 4.72 -7.87
CA VAL A 230 0.72 4.95 -8.31
C VAL A 230 0.78 5.52 -9.72
N VAL A 231 -0.05 5.01 -10.63
CA VAL A 231 -0.13 5.53 -12.01
C VAL A 231 -0.72 6.94 -12.02
N LEU A 232 -1.80 7.17 -11.27
CA LEU A 232 -2.39 8.52 -11.12
C LEU A 232 -1.40 9.51 -10.50
N GLY A 233 -0.66 9.08 -9.48
CA GLY A 233 0.29 9.92 -8.74
C GLY A 233 1.63 10.13 -9.42
N THR A 234 1.89 9.47 -10.54
CA THR A 234 3.19 9.34 -11.23
C THR A 234 4.10 8.32 -10.57
N LEU A 235 4.51 7.34 -11.35
CA LEU A 235 5.43 6.26 -10.94
C LEU A 235 6.72 6.82 -10.30
N GLY A 236 7.05 6.36 -9.09
CA GLY A 236 8.25 6.79 -8.35
C GLY A 236 8.08 8.10 -7.55
N ASN A 237 6.94 8.76 -7.58
CA ASN A 237 6.65 9.96 -6.80
C ASN A 237 5.80 9.65 -5.57
N VAL A 238 6.43 9.57 -4.40
CA VAL A 238 5.77 9.23 -3.12
C VAL A 238 4.65 10.21 -2.75
N MET A 239 4.88 11.51 -2.94
CA MET A 239 3.84 12.54 -2.67
C MET A 239 2.69 12.45 -3.67
N GLY A 240 3.01 12.21 -4.95
CA GLY A 240 2.00 11.99 -5.98
C GLY A 240 1.10 10.79 -5.66
N ALA A 241 1.70 9.67 -5.24
CA ALA A 241 0.96 8.47 -4.86
C ALA A 241 0.06 8.71 -3.63
N LEU A 242 0.54 9.45 -2.62
CA LEU A 242 -0.24 9.80 -1.44
C LEU A 242 -1.49 10.62 -1.82
N ILE A 243 -1.29 11.71 -2.57
CA ILE A 243 -2.40 12.59 -3.00
C ILE A 243 -3.39 11.81 -3.88
N ALA A 244 -2.88 11.04 -4.85
CA ALA A 244 -3.71 10.21 -5.72
C ALA A 244 -4.55 9.19 -4.95
N SER A 245 -3.98 8.55 -3.93
CA SER A 245 -4.69 7.59 -3.08
C SER A 245 -5.82 8.24 -2.30
N LEU A 246 -5.61 9.43 -1.74
CA LEU A 246 -6.64 10.17 -1.03
C LEU A 246 -7.77 10.60 -1.98
N MET A 247 -7.42 11.12 -3.16
CA MET A 247 -8.42 11.47 -4.20
C MET A 247 -9.20 10.24 -4.67
N MET A 248 -8.52 9.12 -4.86
CA MET A 248 -9.12 7.85 -5.27
C MET A 248 -10.09 7.31 -4.22
N GLY A 249 -9.73 7.35 -2.93
CA GLY A 249 -10.63 6.94 -1.86
C GLY A 249 -11.89 7.81 -1.80
N VAL A 250 -11.76 9.12 -1.99
CA VAL A 250 -12.92 10.03 -2.08
C VAL A 250 -13.77 9.71 -3.31
N ALA A 251 -13.17 9.51 -4.48
CA ALA A 251 -13.90 9.18 -5.71
C ALA A 251 -14.64 7.85 -5.58
N GLU A 252 -14.01 6.83 -5.00
CA GLU A 252 -14.63 5.53 -4.72
C GLU A 252 -15.85 5.68 -3.81
N SER A 253 -15.69 6.37 -2.68
CA SER A 253 -16.75 6.56 -1.71
C SER A 253 -17.93 7.36 -2.27
N LEU A 254 -17.68 8.38 -3.08
CA LEU A 254 -18.72 9.11 -3.80
C LEU A 254 -19.41 8.21 -4.85
N GLY A 255 -18.65 7.39 -5.56
CA GLY A 255 -19.19 6.41 -6.51
C GLY A 255 -20.18 5.45 -5.83
N ILE A 256 -19.76 4.85 -4.72
CA ILE A 256 -20.61 3.95 -3.93
C ILE A 256 -21.88 4.66 -3.46
N GLN A 257 -21.76 5.91 -3.01
CA GLN A 257 -22.88 6.66 -2.46
C GLN A 257 -23.93 7.06 -3.50
N TYR A 258 -23.51 7.43 -4.73
CA TYR A 258 -24.42 8.02 -5.73
C TYR A 258 -24.80 7.06 -6.86
N VAL A 259 -23.96 6.09 -7.18
CA VAL A 259 -24.18 5.17 -8.30
C VAL A 259 -24.56 3.76 -7.83
N GLY A 260 -24.06 3.35 -6.67
CA GLY A 260 -24.38 2.05 -6.07
C GLY A 260 -23.15 1.33 -5.51
N ALA A 261 -23.37 0.30 -4.70
CA ALA A 261 -22.30 -0.38 -3.95
C ALA A 261 -21.18 -0.94 -4.83
N ASP A 262 -21.50 -1.45 -6.02
CA ASP A 262 -20.53 -2.07 -6.93
C ASP A 262 -19.82 -1.07 -7.85
N SER A 263 -20.21 0.20 -7.83
CA SER A 263 -19.69 1.24 -8.73
C SER A 263 -18.37 1.86 -8.25
N GLY A 264 -17.96 1.64 -7.02
CA GLY A 264 -16.73 2.25 -6.47
C GLY A 264 -15.51 1.99 -7.35
N LEU A 265 -15.27 0.72 -7.72
CA LEU A 265 -14.19 0.33 -8.63
C LEU A 265 -14.34 0.98 -10.02
N ILE A 266 -15.55 1.02 -10.56
CA ILE A 266 -15.82 1.60 -11.88
C ILE A 266 -15.43 3.08 -11.92
N VAL A 267 -15.79 3.85 -10.88
CA VAL A 267 -15.45 5.27 -10.76
C VAL A 267 -13.93 5.47 -10.66
N VAL A 268 -13.25 4.64 -9.88
CA VAL A 268 -11.79 4.68 -9.74
C VAL A 268 -11.09 4.40 -11.08
N PHE A 269 -11.51 3.36 -11.81
CA PHE A 269 -10.94 3.06 -13.12
C PHE A 269 -11.32 4.11 -14.18
N ALA A 270 -12.52 4.66 -14.15
CA ALA A 270 -12.91 5.77 -15.02
C ALA A 270 -12.03 7.01 -14.76
N MET A 271 -11.76 7.33 -13.48
CA MET A 271 -10.84 8.40 -13.09
C MET A 271 -9.42 8.15 -13.62
N LEU A 272 -8.94 6.89 -13.56
CA LEU A 272 -7.65 6.50 -14.13
C LEU A 272 -7.61 6.74 -15.64
N LEU A 273 -8.61 6.24 -16.37
CA LEU A 273 -8.68 6.38 -17.84
C LEU A 273 -8.75 7.85 -18.26
N LEU A 274 -9.58 8.64 -17.60
CA LEU A 274 -9.66 10.08 -17.85
C LEU A 274 -8.33 10.79 -17.58
N THR A 275 -7.69 10.48 -16.46
CA THR A 275 -6.40 11.09 -16.15
C THR A 275 -5.34 10.72 -17.17
N LEU A 276 -5.24 9.47 -17.60
CA LEU A 276 -4.29 9.05 -18.63
C LEU A 276 -4.58 9.64 -20.01
N ALA A 277 -5.88 9.83 -20.34
CA ALA A 277 -6.27 10.46 -21.60
C ALA A 277 -5.87 11.94 -21.66
N PHE A 278 -6.02 12.68 -20.54
CA PHE A 278 -5.71 14.12 -20.50
C PHE A 278 -4.29 14.43 -20.01
N LYS A 279 -3.71 13.57 -19.17
CA LYS A 279 -2.42 13.78 -18.53
C LYS A 279 -1.65 12.46 -18.40
N PRO A 280 -1.05 11.94 -19.48
CA PRO A 280 -0.40 10.62 -19.52
C PRO A 280 0.78 10.48 -18.55
N THR A 281 1.33 11.60 -18.07
CA THR A 281 2.42 11.62 -17.07
C THR A 281 1.92 11.52 -15.62
N GLY A 282 0.59 11.43 -15.38
CA GLY A 282 -0.02 11.46 -14.06
C GLY A 282 -0.11 12.87 -13.45
N LEU A 283 -0.72 12.96 -12.26
CA LEU A 283 -0.99 14.23 -11.59
C LEU A 283 0.28 14.95 -11.10
N GLY A 284 1.30 14.18 -10.71
CA GLY A 284 2.58 14.69 -10.20
C GLY A 284 3.69 14.82 -11.25
N GLY A 285 3.43 14.44 -12.51
CA GLY A 285 4.38 14.58 -13.61
C GLY A 285 4.51 16.04 -14.02
N GLY A 286 5.69 16.64 -13.79
CA GLY A 286 6.06 17.89 -14.44
C GLY A 286 6.06 17.69 -15.96
N ARG A 287 5.77 18.74 -16.74
CA ARG A 287 5.88 18.71 -18.21
C ARG A 287 7.20 18.06 -18.60
N ALA A 288 7.10 16.89 -19.27
CA ALA A 288 8.25 16.33 -19.96
C ALA A 288 8.76 17.42 -20.91
N ARG A 289 9.97 17.94 -20.63
CA ARG A 289 10.72 18.75 -21.59
C ARG A 289 11.40 17.83 -22.57
#